data_6b13f5dfc40111ca013cdfb3c8f99740
#
_entry.id   6b13f5dfc40111ca013cdfb3c8f99740
#
_cell.length_a   1.000
_cell.length_b   1.000
_cell.length_c   1.000
_cell.angle_alpha   90.00
_cell.angle_beta   90.00
_cell.angle_gamma   90.00
#
_symmetry.space_group_name_H-M   'P 1'
#
loop_
_entity.id
_entity.type
_entity.pdbx_description
1 polymer ?
#
loop_
_entity_poly.entity_id
_entity_poly.type
_entity_poly.pdbx_seq_one_letter_code
_entity_poly.pdbx_strand_id
1 'polypeptide(L)'
;NNVFHVILCFVMSNPNQLIIKYAKAGHKLQIFVDKSKYNEFKEGKKSIRDISLLDAVMPESEEKMSEETLMAVFGTTDIWKCMEEVATHGDPQYTVQERREMTDKKRKQIVEYIVKTYIDGKTGLPHPATRIENGMNTIKGLKIDLNVSVIRQGDDIVNKLKTTMSFVKNETHGYLYIGLA
;
A
#
# COMPACT_ATOMS: atom_id res chain seq x y z
N ASN A 1 -21.79 -10.99 -26.09
CA ASN A 1 -21.25 -11.76 -24.95
C ASN A 1 -19.89 -12.42 -25.19
N ASN A 2 -19.58 -12.79 -26.46
CA ASN A 2 -18.29 -13.45 -26.73
C ASN A 2 -17.07 -12.53 -26.59
N VAL A 3 -17.20 -11.24 -26.98
CA VAL A 3 -16.10 -10.27 -26.94
C VAL A 3 -15.68 -9.95 -25.49
N PHE A 4 -16.65 -9.77 -24.60
CA PHE A 4 -16.36 -9.49 -23.19
C PHE A 4 -15.65 -10.66 -22.51
N HIS A 5 -16.10 -11.89 -22.77
CA HIS A 5 -15.46 -13.08 -22.24
C HIS A 5 -14.03 -13.27 -22.76
N VAL A 6 -13.77 -12.96 -24.01
CA VAL A 6 -12.42 -13.00 -24.60
C VAL A 6 -11.51 -11.96 -23.95
N ILE A 7 -12.00 -10.74 -23.75
CA ILE A 7 -11.24 -9.68 -23.08
C ILE A 7 -10.94 -10.09 -21.63
N LEU A 8 -11.92 -10.64 -20.94
CA LEU A 8 -11.74 -11.11 -19.57
C LEU A 8 -10.67 -12.21 -19.48
N CYS A 9 -10.73 -13.19 -20.37
CA CYS A 9 -9.72 -14.26 -20.42
C CYS A 9 -8.31 -13.69 -20.69
N PHE A 10 -8.22 -12.70 -21.58
CA PHE A 10 -6.96 -12.02 -21.88
C PHE A 10 -6.42 -11.27 -20.65
N VAL A 11 -7.26 -10.54 -19.95
CA VAL A 11 -6.89 -9.82 -18.71
C VAL A 11 -6.48 -10.80 -17.61
N MET A 12 -7.23 -11.89 -17.44
CA MET A 12 -6.92 -12.92 -16.43
C MET A 12 -5.61 -13.67 -16.69
N SER A 13 -5.20 -13.78 -17.94
CA SER A 13 -3.91 -14.38 -18.32
C SER A 13 -2.72 -13.43 -18.25
N ASN A 14 -2.95 -12.14 -18.02
CA ASN A 14 -1.88 -11.15 -17.90
C ASN A 14 -1.09 -11.36 -16.60
N PRO A 15 0.23 -11.65 -16.65
CA PRO A 15 1.04 -11.86 -15.44
C PRO A 15 1.16 -10.63 -14.56
N ASN A 16 0.91 -9.44 -15.11
CA ASN A 16 0.96 -8.16 -14.39
C ASN A 16 -0.40 -7.70 -13.88
N GLN A 17 -1.42 -8.54 -13.91
CA GLN A 17 -2.72 -8.23 -13.35
C GLN A 17 -2.69 -8.29 -11.82
N LEU A 18 -3.42 -7.38 -11.19
CA LEU A 18 -3.76 -7.41 -9.78
C LEU A 18 -5.28 -7.40 -9.66
N ILE A 19 -5.83 -8.40 -8.99
CA ILE A 19 -7.24 -8.44 -8.65
C ILE A 19 -7.42 -7.72 -7.32
N ILE A 20 -8.35 -6.78 -7.27
CA ILE A 20 -8.77 -6.12 -6.03
C ILE A 20 -10.19 -6.56 -5.73
N LYS A 21 -10.38 -7.21 -4.59
CA LYS A 21 -11.69 -7.70 -4.11
C LYS A 21 -12.29 -6.73 -3.12
N TYR A 22 -13.59 -6.53 -3.21
CA TYR A 22 -14.33 -5.63 -2.36
C TYR A 22 -15.72 -6.18 -2.05
N ALA A 23 -16.09 -6.18 -0.80
CA ALA A 23 -17.42 -6.59 -0.35
C ALA A 23 -18.20 -5.38 0.15
N LYS A 24 -19.37 -5.13 -0.45
CA LYS A 24 -20.26 -4.02 -0.06
C LYS A 24 -21.71 -4.40 -0.32
N ALA A 25 -22.59 -4.06 0.62
CA ALA A 25 -24.05 -4.29 0.51
C ALA A 25 -24.41 -5.75 0.17
N GLY A 26 -23.66 -6.72 0.72
CA GLY A 26 -23.88 -8.14 0.46
C GLY A 26 -23.33 -8.65 -0.89
N HIS A 27 -22.72 -7.80 -1.67
CA HIS A 27 -22.11 -8.15 -2.95
C HIS A 27 -20.60 -8.31 -2.82
N LYS A 28 -20.06 -9.37 -3.42
CA LYS A 28 -18.62 -9.59 -3.57
C LYS A 28 -18.20 -9.18 -4.96
N LEU A 29 -17.36 -8.17 -5.04
CA LEU A 29 -16.97 -7.49 -6.27
C LEU A 29 -15.47 -7.56 -6.49
N GLN A 30 -15.05 -7.39 -7.74
CA GLN A 30 -13.65 -7.35 -8.10
C GLN A 30 -13.39 -6.41 -9.29
N ILE A 31 -12.19 -5.86 -9.32
CA ILE A 31 -11.65 -5.14 -10.45
C ILE A 31 -10.26 -5.67 -10.80
N PHE A 32 -9.82 -5.38 -12.02
CA PHE A 32 -8.51 -5.80 -12.54
C PHE A 32 -7.68 -4.57 -12.86
N VAL A 33 -6.54 -4.44 -12.23
CA VAL A 33 -5.62 -3.32 -12.42
C VAL A 33 -4.21 -3.79 -12.73
N ASP A 34 -3.39 -2.89 -13.25
CA ASP A 34 -1.97 -3.13 -13.48
C ASP A 34 -1.22 -3.11 -12.14
N LYS A 35 -0.63 -4.25 -11.77
CA LYS A 35 0.09 -4.43 -10.51
C LYS A 35 1.25 -3.45 -10.34
N SER A 36 1.99 -3.17 -11.41
CA SER A 36 3.13 -2.28 -11.37
C SER A 36 2.75 -0.81 -11.13
N LYS A 37 1.52 -0.42 -11.47
CA LYS A 37 1.02 0.96 -11.35
C LYS A 37 0.16 1.19 -10.10
N TYR A 38 -0.24 0.14 -9.42
CA TYR A 38 -1.16 0.24 -8.28
C TYR A 38 -0.61 1.07 -7.12
N ASN A 39 0.68 0.97 -6.83
CA ASN A 39 1.31 1.78 -5.80
C ASN A 39 1.28 3.28 -6.13
N GLU A 40 1.47 3.64 -7.38
CA GLU A 40 1.37 5.04 -7.84
C GLU A 40 -0.06 5.59 -7.72
N PHE A 41 -1.06 4.74 -7.94
CA PHE A 41 -2.46 5.08 -7.65
C PHE A 41 -2.69 5.34 -6.16
N LYS A 42 -2.17 4.48 -5.28
CA LYS A 42 -2.28 4.67 -3.82
C LYS A 42 -1.58 5.94 -3.32
N GLU A 43 -0.50 6.33 -3.98
CA GLU A 43 0.23 7.58 -3.69
C GLU A 43 -0.41 8.83 -4.31
N GLY A 44 -1.50 8.67 -5.06
CA GLY A 44 -2.20 9.75 -5.75
C GLY A 44 -1.52 10.25 -7.03
N LYS A 45 -0.52 9.54 -7.54
CA LYS A 45 0.22 9.91 -8.75
C LYS A 45 -0.45 9.48 -10.06
N LYS A 46 -1.33 8.48 -9.99
CA LYS A 46 -2.09 7.96 -11.13
C LYS A 46 -3.57 7.85 -10.78
N SER A 47 -4.41 8.04 -11.79
CA SER A 47 -5.87 7.84 -11.67
C SER A 47 -6.24 6.37 -11.87
N ILE A 48 -7.47 6.02 -11.51
CA ILE A 48 -8.00 4.67 -11.76
C ILE A 48 -8.00 4.32 -13.26
N ARG A 49 -8.19 5.29 -14.13
CA ARG A 49 -8.14 5.09 -15.59
C ARG A 49 -6.75 4.69 -16.09
N ASP A 50 -5.71 5.21 -15.45
CA ASP A 50 -4.32 4.92 -15.84
C ASP A 50 -3.89 3.50 -15.48
N ILE A 51 -4.54 2.90 -14.49
CA ILE A 51 -4.15 1.58 -13.95
C ILE A 51 -5.11 0.46 -14.31
N SER A 52 -6.31 0.78 -14.81
CA SER A 52 -7.33 -0.22 -15.15
C SER A 52 -6.90 -1.11 -16.33
N LEU A 53 -7.07 -2.41 -16.17
CA LEU A 53 -6.92 -3.40 -17.24
C LEU A 53 -8.26 -3.77 -17.88
N LEU A 54 -9.35 -3.59 -17.17
CA LEU A 54 -10.70 -3.83 -17.64
C LEU A 54 -11.64 -2.77 -17.05
N ASP A 55 -12.31 -2.03 -17.90
CA ASP A 55 -13.22 -0.94 -17.50
C ASP A 55 -14.57 -1.50 -17.04
N ALA A 56 -14.53 -2.25 -15.95
CA ALA A 56 -15.70 -2.89 -15.38
C ALA A 56 -15.47 -3.21 -13.88
N VAL A 57 -16.57 -3.16 -13.13
CA VAL A 57 -16.66 -3.81 -11.82
C VAL A 57 -17.43 -5.11 -12.03
N MET A 58 -16.90 -6.21 -11.53
CA MET A 58 -17.45 -7.52 -11.72
C MET A 58 -17.78 -8.21 -10.41
N PRO A 59 -18.90 -8.93 -10.32
CA PRO A 59 -19.07 -9.91 -9.24
C PRO A 59 -18.07 -11.06 -9.41
N GLU A 60 -17.80 -11.78 -8.34
CA GLU A 60 -16.91 -12.96 -8.39
C GLU A 60 -17.45 -14.06 -9.35
N SER A 61 -18.74 -14.03 -9.69
CA SER A 61 -19.35 -14.91 -10.71
C SER A 61 -18.96 -14.60 -12.16
N GLU A 62 -18.10 -13.60 -12.37
CA GLU A 62 -17.55 -13.20 -13.69
C GLU A 62 -18.61 -12.71 -14.70
N GLU A 63 -19.76 -12.27 -14.22
CA GLU A 63 -20.79 -11.62 -15.03
C GLU A 63 -20.66 -10.09 -14.96
N LYS A 64 -21.06 -9.39 -16.00
CA LYS A 64 -21.11 -7.94 -15.99
C LYS A 64 -22.22 -7.45 -15.06
N MET A 65 -21.91 -6.56 -14.14
CA MET A 65 -22.91 -5.95 -13.27
C MET A 65 -23.88 -5.08 -14.05
N SER A 66 -25.16 -5.16 -13.67
CA SER A 66 -26.18 -4.25 -14.18
C SER A 66 -26.03 -2.85 -13.58
N GLU A 67 -26.53 -1.83 -14.29
CA GLU A 67 -26.56 -0.46 -13.79
C GLU A 67 -27.38 -0.33 -12.51
N GLU A 68 -28.45 -1.11 -12.38
CA GLU A 68 -29.27 -1.17 -11.16
C GLU A 68 -28.46 -1.64 -9.96
N THR A 69 -27.64 -2.68 -10.14
CA THR A 69 -26.76 -3.20 -9.08
C THR A 69 -25.66 -2.21 -8.73
N LEU A 70 -25.07 -1.54 -9.73
CA LEU A 70 -24.09 -0.47 -9.50
C LEU A 70 -24.68 0.66 -8.66
N MET A 71 -25.89 1.10 -9.02
CA MET A 71 -26.59 2.14 -8.26
C MET A 71 -26.93 1.68 -6.84
N ALA A 72 -27.36 0.45 -6.66
CA ALA A 72 -27.69 -0.09 -5.34
C ALA A 72 -26.47 -0.21 -4.42
N VAL A 73 -25.32 -0.58 -4.97
CA VAL A 73 -24.07 -0.79 -4.21
C VAL A 73 -23.30 0.51 -3.99
N PHE A 74 -23.14 1.32 -5.04
CA PHE A 74 -22.26 2.50 -5.04
C PHE A 74 -22.99 3.83 -4.99
N GLY A 75 -24.31 3.85 -5.27
CA GLY A 75 -25.07 5.09 -5.38
C GLY A 75 -24.79 5.87 -6.66
N THR A 76 -24.14 5.27 -7.64
CA THR A 76 -23.82 5.85 -8.94
C THR A 76 -23.66 4.76 -10.01
N THR A 77 -23.93 5.11 -11.25
CA THR A 77 -23.66 4.27 -12.42
C THR A 77 -22.35 4.61 -13.12
N ASP A 78 -21.64 5.64 -12.66
CA ASP A 78 -20.32 6.00 -13.16
C ASP A 78 -19.30 4.91 -12.79
N ILE A 79 -18.91 4.11 -13.77
CA ILE A 79 -18.04 2.97 -13.58
C ILE A 79 -16.67 3.36 -12.97
N TRP A 80 -16.14 4.50 -13.35
CA TRP A 80 -14.85 4.97 -12.86
C TRP A 80 -14.88 5.34 -11.38
N LYS A 81 -15.96 5.92 -10.91
CA LYS A 81 -16.18 6.20 -9.48
C LYS A 81 -16.33 4.90 -8.68
N CYS A 82 -17.06 3.93 -9.23
CA CYS A 82 -17.20 2.61 -8.62
C CYS A 82 -15.86 1.89 -8.52
N MET A 83 -15.08 1.90 -9.59
CA MET A 83 -13.75 1.29 -9.65
C MET A 83 -12.76 1.99 -8.69
N GLU A 84 -12.80 3.30 -8.60
CA GLU A 84 -11.97 4.07 -7.67
C GLU A 84 -12.26 3.70 -6.21
N GLU A 85 -13.53 3.54 -5.85
CA GLU A 85 -13.92 3.08 -4.51
C GLU A 85 -13.38 1.67 -4.22
N VAL A 86 -13.52 0.74 -5.16
CA VAL A 86 -12.98 -0.61 -5.03
C VAL A 86 -11.46 -0.60 -4.91
N ALA A 87 -10.78 0.18 -5.71
CA ALA A 87 -9.31 0.28 -5.67
C ALA A 87 -8.79 0.90 -4.36
N THR A 88 -9.54 1.85 -3.79
CA THR A 88 -9.16 2.55 -2.56
C THR A 88 -9.44 1.72 -1.30
N HIS A 89 -10.57 1.04 -1.25
CA HIS A 89 -11.05 0.35 -0.04
C HIS A 89 -11.01 -1.17 -0.13
N GLY A 90 -10.79 -1.71 -1.32
CA GLY A 90 -10.73 -3.15 -1.54
C GLY A 90 -9.43 -3.79 -1.08
N ASP A 91 -9.40 -5.12 -1.10
CA ASP A 91 -8.25 -5.93 -0.72
C ASP A 91 -7.52 -6.43 -1.99
N PRO A 92 -6.31 -5.94 -2.25
CA PRO A 92 -5.51 -6.42 -3.36
C PRO A 92 -5.03 -7.85 -3.11
N GLN A 93 -5.22 -8.72 -4.10
CA GLN A 93 -4.92 -10.14 -4.03
C GLN A 93 -3.47 -10.43 -4.42
N TYR A 94 -2.54 -10.04 -3.57
CA TYR A 94 -1.13 -10.40 -3.71
C TYR A 94 -0.89 -11.86 -3.29
N THR A 95 0.08 -12.52 -3.91
CA THR A 95 0.56 -13.81 -3.45
C THR A 95 1.27 -13.69 -2.09
N VAL A 96 1.41 -14.80 -1.38
CA VAL A 96 2.17 -14.83 -0.11
C VAL A 96 3.61 -14.36 -0.32
N GLN A 97 4.24 -14.77 -1.42
CA GLN A 97 5.60 -14.37 -1.77
C GLN A 97 5.68 -12.86 -2.04
N GLU A 98 4.77 -12.31 -2.84
CA GLU A 98 4.70 -10.87 -3.11
C GLU A 98 4.51 -10.05 -1.83
N ARG A 99 3.62 -10.49 -0.93
CA ARG A 99 3.42 -9.83 0.37
C ARG A 99 4.68 -9.85 1.22
N ARG A 100 5.42 -10.95 1.26
CA ARG A 100 6.70 -11.05 1.98
C ARG A 100 7.72 -10.07 1.42
N GLU A 101 7.89 -10.03 0.11
CA GLU A 101 8.81 -9.10 -0.56
C GLU A 101 8.45 -7.63 -0.30
N MET A 102 7.16 -7.29 -0.36
CA MET A 102 6.68 -5.95 -0.05
C MET A 102 6.91 -5.58 1.42
N THR A 103 6.67 -6.50 2.34
CA THR A 103 6.91 -6.31 3.77
C THR A 103 8.39 -6.12 4.06
N ASP A 104 9.26 -6.93 3.48
CA ASP A 104 10.71 -6.82 3.64
C ASP A 104 11.23 -5.48 3.09
N LYS A 105 10.75 -5.07 1.93
CA LYS A 105 11.09 -3.77 1.35
C LYS A 105 10.66 -2.61 2.25
N LYS A 106 9.44 -2.67 2.76
CA LYS A 106 8.92 -1.63 3.66
C LYS A 106 9.69 -1.59 4.98
N ARG A 107 10.02 -2.76 5.53
CA ARG A 107 10.86 -2.85 6.73
C ARG A 107 12.20 -2.16 6.53
N LYS A 108 12.88 -2.37 5.41
CA LYS A 108 14.12 -1.67 5.07
C LYS A 108 13.93 -0.17 4.97
N GLN A 109 12.86 0.29 4.34
CA GLN A 109 12.53 1.71 4.25
C GLN A 109 12.28 2.35 5.63
N ILE A 110 11.65 1.62 6.54
CA ILE A 110 11.43 2.07 7.92
C ILE A 110 12.77 2.19 8.66
N VAL A 111 13.66 1.21 8.53
CA VAL A 111 15.01 1.27 9.13
C VAL A 111 15.78 2.47 8.58
N GLU A 112 15.79 2.68 7.27
CA GLU A 112 16.45 3.85 6.65
C GLU A 112 15.87 5.18 7.16
N TYR A 113 14.57 5.26 7.30
CA TYR A 113 13.90 6.44 7.86
C TYR A 113 14.36 6.72 9.30
N ILE A 114 14.40 5.70 10.15
CA ILE A 114 14.83 5.84 11.54
C ILE A 114 16.29 6.28 11.61
N VAL A 115 17.17 5.65 10.83
CA VAL A 115 18.61 6.00 10.79
C VAL A 115 18.83 7.46 10.38
N LYS A 116 18.06 7.94 9.40
CA LYS A 116 18.18 9.33 8.91
C LYS A 116 17.55 10.36 9.84
N THR A 117 16.48 10.00 10.51
CA THR A 117 15.65 10.95 11.28
C THR A 117 16.06 11.05 12.74
N TYR A 118 16.59 9.99 13.30
CA TYR A 118 16.95 9.90 14.72
C TYR A 118 18.43 9.60 14.92
N ILE A 119 18.99 10.20 15.98
CA ILE A 119 20.35 9.95 16.43
C ILE A 119 20.33 9.42 17.86
N ASP A 120 21.45 8.82 18.29
CA ASP A 120 21.66 8.47 19.69
C ASP A 120 21.82 9.74 20.52
N GLY A 121 20.92 9.96 21.47
CA GLY A 121 20.96 11.13 22.34
C GLY A 121 22.18 11.18 23.29
N LYS A 122 22.86 10.05 23.48
CA LYS A 122 24.06 9.95 24.34
C LYS A 122 25.35 10.29 23.59
N THR A 123 25.46 9.84 22.35
CA THR A 123 26.67 10.00 21.52
C THR A 123 26.55 11.12 20.49
N GLY A 124 25.32 11.54 20.13
CA GLY A 124 25.06 12.49 19.06
C GLY A 124 25.30 11.93 17.66
N LEU A 125 25.51 10.61 17.54
CA LEU A 125 25.78 9.92 16.27
C LEU A 125 24.57 9.11 15.80
N PRO A 126 24.43 8.89 14.48
CA PRO A 126 23.40 8.01 13.96
C PRO A 126 23.54 6.58 14.50
N HIS A 127 22.42 5.93 14.76
CA HIS A 127 22.43 4.49 15.03
C HIS A 127 22.76 3.70 13.76
N PRO A 128 23.60 2.66 13.82
CA PRO A 128 23.77 1.73 12.70
C PRO A 128 22.45 1.03 12.37
N ALA A 129 22.20 0.78 11.07
CA ALA A 129 20.99 0.09 10.62
C ALA A 129 20.79 -1.27 11.30
N THR A 130 21.87 -2.03 11.47
CA THR A 130 21.86 -3.33 12.17
C THR A 130 21.38 -3.24 13.61
N ARG A 131 21.73 -2.15 14.32
CA ARG A 131 21.27 -1.92 15.69
C ARG A 131 19.78 -1.64 15.76
N ILE A 132 19.24 -0.89 14.80
CA ILE A 132 17.80 -0.65 14.66
C ILE A 132 17.07 -1.95 14.33
N GLU A 133 17.57 -2.73 13.38
CA GLU A 133 16.99 -4.04 13.01
C GLU A 133 16.94 -5.00 14.20
N ASN A 134 18.04 -5.11 14.93
CA ASN A 134 18.10 -5.94 16.12
C ASN A 134 17.12 -5.47 17.20
N GLY A 135 17.01 -4.16 17.41
CA GLY A 135 16.00 -3.59 18.30
C GLY A 135 14.58 -3.94 17.88
N MET A 136 14.28 -3.82 16.62
CA MET A 136 12.96 -4.19 16.08
C MET A 136 12.62 -5.67 16.32
N ASN A 137 13.61 -6.56 16.21
CA ASN A 137 13.42 -7.98 16.49
C ASN A 137 13.09 -8.29 17.96
N THR A 138 13.41 -7.40 18.88
CA THR A 138 13.06 -7.56 20.31
C THR A 138 11.63 -7.16 20.64
N ILE A 139 10.95 -6.45 19.75
CA ILE A 139 9.57 -6.02 19.95
C ILE A 139 8.62 -7.20 19.66
N LYS A 140 8.00 -7.71 20.72
CA LYS A 140 7.04 -8.81 20.59
C LYS A 140 5.82 -8.39 19.76
N GLY A 141 5.48 -9.23 18.78
CA GLY A 141 4.30 -9.02 17.95
C GLY A 141 4.40 -7.85 16.96
N LEU A 142 5.60 -7.32 16.73
CA LEU A 142 5.79 -6.27 15.71
C LEU A 142 5.42 -6.81 14.34
N LYS A 143 4.47 -6.15 13.70
CA LYS A 143 4.06 -6.41 12.32
C LYS A 143 4.21 -5.14 11.50
N ILE A 144 4.79 -5.27 10.32
CA ILE A 144 4.87 -4.18 9.36
C ILE A 144 3.55 -4.14 8.58
N ASP A 145 2.86 -3.01 8.65
CA ASP A 145 1.61 -2.78 7.96
C ASP A 145 1.88 -2.10 6.61
N LEU A 146 1.48 -2.76 5.52
CA LEU A 146 1.65 -2.25 4.17
C LEU A 146 0.78 -1.01 3.87
N ASN A 147 -0.26 -0.78 4.65
CA ASN A 147 -1.20 0.33 4.47
C ASN A 147 -0.86 1.56 5.31
N VAL A 148 0.08 1.46 6.23
CA VAL A 148 0.52 2.57 7.08
C VAL A 148 1.84 3.14 6.57
N SER A 149 1.98 4.46 6.59
CA SER A 149 3.19 5.13 6.08
C SER A 149 4.47 4.70 6.82
N VAL A 150 5.59 4.77 6.13
CA VAL A 150 6.93 4.51 6.68
C VAL A 150 7.22 5.44 7.86
N ILE A 151 6.86 6.72 7.74
CA ILE A 151 7.08 7.74 8.78
C ILE A 151 6.33 7.37 10.05
N ARG A 152 5.05 7.08 9.96
CA ARG A 152 4.23 6.75 11.13
C ARG A 152 4.70 5.48 11.82
N GLN A 153 4.97 4.43 11.06
CA GLN A 153 5.48 3.18 11.63
C GLN A 153 6.88 3.34 12.23
N GLY A 154 7.75 4.10 11.57
CA GLY A 154 9.08 4.41 12.09
C GLY A 154 9.03 5.15 13.41
N ASP A 155 8.20 6.17 13.54
CA ASP A 155 8.01 6.92 14.78
C ASP A 155 7.44 6.04 15.91
N ASP A 156 6.47 5.19 15.61
CA ASP A 156 5.89 4.26 16.58
C ASP A 156 6.93 3.23 17.07
N ILE A 157 7.77 2.73 16.18
CA ILE A 157 8.86 1.80 16.54
C ILE A 157 9.89 2.49 17.41
N VAL A 158 10.29 3.71 17.07
CA VAL A 158 11.21 4.51 17.91
C VAL A 158 10.62 4.71 19.30
N ASN A 159 9.35 5.03 19.42
CA ASN A 159 8.70 5.17 20.72
C ASN A 159 8.76 3.89 21.56
N LYS A 160 8.63 2.72 20.94
CA LYS A 160 8.79 1.43 21.62
C LYS A 160 10.24 1.14 22.00
N LEU A 161 11.20 1.53 21.16
CA LEU A 161 12.63 1.31 21.41
C LEU A 161 13.25 2.30 22.41
N LYS A 162 12.60 3.41 22.68
CA LYS A 162 13.06 4.40 23.67
C LYS A 162 13.21 3.83 25.09
N THR A 163 12.59 2.70 25.38
CA THR A 163 12.74 2.00 26.66
C THR A 163 14.11 1.36 26.85
N THR A 164 14.78 1.01 25.75
CA THR A 164 16.07 0.30 25.75
C THR A 164 17.20 1.06 25.04
N MET A 165 16.85 2.03 24.20
CA MET A 165 17.79 2.79 23.38
C MET A 165 17.48 4.29 23.47
N SER A 166 18.52 5.12 23.33
CA SER A 166 18.35 6.58 23.28
C SER A 166 18.07 7.05 21.87
N PHE A 167 17.02 7.82 21.69
CA PHE A 167 16.65 8.45 20.40
C PHE A 167 16.31 9.93 20.60
N VAL A 168 16.92 10.76 19.77
CA VAL A 168 16.60 12.19 19.63
C VAL A 168 16.46 12.50 18.16
N LYS A 169 15.51 13.34 17.78
CA LYS A 169 15.39 13.77 16.38
C LYS A 169 16.66 14.51 15.93
N ASN A 170 17.12 14.17 14.73
CA ASN A 170 18.28 14.83 14.13
C ASN A 170 17.86 16.20 13.56
N GLU A 171 17.95 17.23 14.39
CA GLU A 171 17.58 18.60 14.01
C GLU A 171 18.57 19.24 13.03
N THR A 172 19.83 18.77 12.99
CA THR A 172 20.85 19.24 12.04
C THR A 172 20.45 19.04 10.59
N HIS A 173 19.58 18.07 10.29
CA HIS A 173 19.06 17.83 8.94
C HIS A 173 18.12 18.95 8.46
N GLY A 174 17.41 19.62 9.36
CA GLY A 174 16.60 20.79 9.08
C GLY A 174 17.42 22.05 8.78
N TYR A 175 18.54 22.24 9.44
CA TYR A 175 19.43 23.41 9.23
C TYR A 175 20.18 23.38 7.91
N LEU A 176 20.54 22.22 7.39
CA LEU A 176 21.17 22.08 6.07
C LEU A 176 20.24 22.48 4.92
N TYR A 177 18.94 22.30 5.07
CA TYR A 177 17.97 22.73 4.09
C TYR A 177 17.69 24.25 4.12
N ILE A 178 17.78 24.87 5.29
CA ILE A 178 17.55 26.31 5.48
C ILE A 178 18.78 27.12 5.06
N GLY A 179 19.98 26.54 5.18
CA GLY A 179 21.24 27.20 4.78
C GLY A 179 21.55 27.19 3.28
N LEU A 180 20.69 26.56 2.46
CA LEU A 180 20.80 26.47 1.01
C LEU A 180 19.69 27.24 0.27
N ALA A 181 18.84 27.98 0.97
CA ALA A 181 17.79 28.82 0.43
C ALA A 181 18.24 30.28 0.27
#